data_fc9bea4fee931bc660b9a37322343a66
#
_entry.id   fc9bea4fee931bc660b9a37322343a66
#
_cell.length_a   1.000
_cell.length_b   1.000
_cell.length_c   1.000
_cell.angle_alpha   90.00
_cell.angle_beta   90.00
_cell.angle_gamma   90.00
#
_symmetry.space_group_name_H-M   'P 1'
#
loop_
_entity.id
_entity.type
_entity.pdbx_description
1 polymer ?
#
loop_
_entity_poly.entity_id
_entity_poly.type
_entity_poly.pdbx_seq_one_letter_code
_entity_poly.pdbx_strand_id
1 'polypeptide(L)'
;MPATLLVLDIDGTLRPHGEPLVPKENVDALRTVQKAGVKLVIATGRCRAEIPAKMLRGIRPDYWICAAGAQVEDAAGTALYTSHMTAEEMYALVDFCEDYE
;
A
#
# COMPACT_ATOMS: atom_id res chain seq x y z
N MET A 1 7.58 17.83 18.32
CA MET A 1 7.37 16.40 18.65
C MET A 1 7.98 15.54 17.58
N PRO A 2 8.73 14.50 17.91
CA PRO A 2 9.22 13.58 16.90
C PRO A 2 8.04 12.88 16.23
N ALA A 3 8.18 12.61 14.92
CA ALA A 3 7.20 11.84 14.20
C ALA A 3 7.18 10.40 14.72
N THR A 4 5.99 9.81 14.85
CA THR A 4 5.82 8.42 15.27
C THR A 4 5.40 7.52 14.12
N LEU A 5 4.93 8.10 13.03
CA LEU A 5 4.38 7.41 11.90
C LEU A 5 4.79 8.12 10.61
N LEU A 6 5.26 7.35 9.63
CA LEU A 6 5.56 7.84 8.28
C LEU A 6 4.69 7.07 7.30
N VAL A 7 3.84 7.77 6.56
CA VAL A 7 2.93 7.17 5.58
C VAL A 7 3.38 7.58 4.19
N LEU A 8 3.59 6.60 3.30
CA LEU A 8 4.09 6.82 1.96
C LEU A 8 3.29 6.05 0.93
N ASP A 9 3.07 6.66 -0.23
CA ASP A 9 2.59 5.97 -1.42
C ASP A 9 3.77 5.27 -2.12
N ILE A 10 3.49 4.30 -2.97
CA ILE A 10 4.50 3.59 -3.75
C ILE A 10 4.73 4.29 -5.09
N ASP A 11 3.72 4.27 -5.94
CA ASP A 11 3.85 4.69 -7.33
C ASP A 11 4.02 6.21 -7.45
N GLY A 12 5.15 6.62 -8.03
CA GLY A 12 5.45 8.03 -8.20
C GLY A 12 6.00 8.74 -6.96
N THR A 13 6.08 8.03 -5.82
CA THR A 13 6.59 8.59 -4.56
C THR A 13 7.81 7.79 -4.09
N LEU A 14 7.59 6.60 -3.56
CA LEU A 14 8.68 5.74 -3.09
C LEU A 14 9.42 5.13 -4.27
N ARG A 15 8.70 4.75 -5.30
CA ARG A 15 9.22 4.18 -6.54
C ARG A 15 8.89 5.13 -7.70
N PRO A 16 9.91 5.76 -8.30
CA PRO A 16 9.70 6.63 -9.48
C PRO A 16 9.07 5.87 -10.64
N HIS A 17 8.28 6.55 -11.44
CA HIS A 17 7.68 5.96 -12.64
C HIS A 17 8.78 5.49 -13.59
N GLY A 18 8.61 4.29 -14.14
CA GLY A 18 9.58 3.67 -15.03
C GLY A 18 10.64 2.82 -14.34
N GLU A 19 10.75 2.91 -13.02
CA GLU A 19 11.68 2.09 -12.25
C GLU A 19 10.94 0.83 -11.74
N PRO A 20 11.51 -0.37 -11.94
CA PRO A 20 10.85 -1.60 -11.48
C PRO A 20 10.91 -1.80 -9.97
N LEU A 21 11.91 -1.20 -9.32
CA LEU A 21 12.15 -1.38 -7.88
C LEU A 21 12.26 -0.02 -7.19
N VAL A 22 12.02 -0.02 -5.89
CA VAL A 22 12.29 1.16 -5.05
C VAL A 22 13.80 1.43 -5.08
N PRO A 23 14.24 2.67 -5.34
CA PRO A 23 15.67 2.99 -5.35
C PRO A 23 16.35 2.68 -4.02
N LYS A 24 17.60 2.27 -4.08
CA LYS A 24 18.38 1.90 -2.89
C LYS A 24 18.46 3.03 -1.87
N GLU A 25 18.59 4.27 -2.34
CA GLU A 25 18.66 5.45 -1.46
C GLU A 25 17.40 5.57 -0.60
N ASN A 26 16.25 5.31 -1.20
CA ASN A 26 14.97 5.36 -0.49
C ASN A 26 14.88 4.22 0.52
N VAL A 27 15.33 3.02 0.15
CA VAL A 27 15.37 1.87 1.06
C VAL A 27 16.23 2.18 2.28
N ASP A 28 17.43 2.73 2.05
CA ASP A 28 18.36 3.06 3.14
C ASP A 28 17.76 4.12 4.07
N ALA A 29 17.10 5.13 3.51
CA ALA A 29 16.43 6.17 4.29
C ALA A 29 15.30 5.60 5.14
N LEU A 30 14.49 4.70 4.57
CA LEU A 30 13.38 4.07 5.31
C LEU A 30 13.89 3.18 6.44
N ARG A 31 14.96 2.45 6.22
CA ARG A 31 15.57 1.64 7.28
C ARG A 31 16.08 2.50 8.43
N THR A 32 16.69 3.63 8.11
CA THR A 32 17.14 4.58 9.12
C THR A 32 15.98 5.10 9.95
N VAL A 33 14.88 5.46 9.29
CA VAL A 33 13.66 5.96 9.96
C VAL A 33 13.07 4.90 10.89
N GLN A 34 12.97 3.64 10.41
CA GLN A 34 12.46 2.55 11.24
C GLN A 34 13.34 2.26 12.45
N LYS A 35 14.66 2.31 12.29
CA LYS A 35 15.61 2.14 13.39
C LYS A 35 15.46 3.23 14.44
N ALA A 36 15.04 4.41 14.04
CA ALA A 36 14.78 5.51 14.96
C ALA A 36 13.44 5.38 15.71
N GLY A 37 12.70 4.30 15.47
CA GLY A 37 11.44 4.02 16.17
C GLY A 37 10.19 4.55 15.48
N VAL A 38 10.30 5.08 14.27
CA VAL A 38 9.16 5.57 13.50
C VAL A 38 8.51 4.38 12.79
N LYS A 39 7.19 4.25 12.90
CA LYS A 39 6.43 3.21 12.19
C LYS A 39 6.27 3.60 10.74
N LEU A 40 6.52 2.64 9.85
CA LEU A 40 6.39 2.83 8.40
C LEU A 40 5.07 2.27 7.91
N VAL A 41 4.30 3.08 7.20
CA VAL A 41 3.03 2.68 6.60
C VAL A 41 3.09 2.92 5.10
N ILE A 42 2.76 1.92 4.33
CA ILE A 42 2.59 2.07 2.88
C ILE A 42 1.10 2.24 2.61
N ALA A 43 0.73 3.32 1.94
CA ALA A 43 -0.64 3.61 1.54
C ALA A 43 -0.68 3.64 0.00
N THR A 44 -1.42 2.71 -0.61
CA THR A 44 -1.41 2.53 -2.06
C THR A 44 -2.80 2.20 -2.60
N GLY A 45 -3.04 2.57 -3.85
CA GLY A 45 -4.21 2.13 -4.59
C GLY A 45 -4.13 0.67 -5.04
N ARG A 46 -2.93 0.06 -4.99
CA ARG A 46 -2.76 -1.33 -5.36
C ARG A 46 -3.37 -2.27 -4.33
N CYS A 47 -3.84 -3.44 -4.80
CA CYS A 47 -4.13 -4.54 -3.90
C CYS A 47 -2.82 -5.13 -3.39
N ARG A 48 -2.84 -5.77 -2.20
CA ARG A 48 -1.62 -6.33 -1.60
C ARG A 48 -0.93 -7.33 -2.55
N ALA A 49 -1.72 -8.13 -3.28
CA ALA A 49 -1.22 -9.11 -4.23
C ALA A 49 -0.51 -8.47 -5.46
N GLU A 50 -0.77 -7.20 -5.73
CA GLU A 50 -0.15 -6.48 -6.84
C GLU A 50 1.20 -5.86 -6.49
N ILE A 51 1.69 -6.10 -5.29
CA ILE A 51 2.97 -5.56 -4.82
C ILE A 51 3.97 -6.71 -4.76
N PRO A 52 4.87 -6.83 -5.76
CA PRO A 52 5.88 -7.89 -5.72
C PRO A 52 6.80 -7.73 -4.51
N ALA A 53 7.10 -8.84 -3.84
CA ALA A 53 7.92 -8.82 -2.62
C ALA A 53 9.28 -8.15 -2.84
N LYS A 54 9.90 -8.36 -4.00
CA LYS A 54 11.22 -7.80 -4.33
C LYS A 54 11.21 -6.30 -4.62
N MET A 55 10.02 -5.73 -4.91
CA MET A 55 9.91 -4.30 -5.25
C MET A 55 10.46 -3.41 -4.15
N LEU A 56 10.22 -3.75 -2.91
CA LEU A 56 10.63 -2.98 -1.73
C LEU A 56 12.04 -3.33 -1.23
N ARG A 57 12.74 -4.23 -1.91
CA ARG A 57 14.13 -4.60 -1.60
C ARG A 57 14.34 -4.99 -0.13
N GLY A 58 13.38 -5.73 0.46
CA GLY A 58 13.49 -6.22 1.84
C GLY A 58 12.96 -5.27 2.90
N ILE A 59 12.47 -4.10 2.53
CA ILE A 59 11.77 -3.23 3.48
C ILE A 59 10.48 -3.93 3.92
N ARG A 60 10.24 -3.94 5.24
CA ARG A 60 9.03 -4.51 5.84
C ARG A 60 8.25 -3.39 6.52
N PRO A 61 7.21 -2.86 5.86
CA PRO A 61 6.33 -1.88 6.49
C PRO A 61 5.67 -2.45 7.73
N ASP A 62 5.41 -1.59 8.70
CA ASP A 62 4.68 -1.97 9.92
C ASP A 62 3.20 -2.16 9.61
N TYR A 63 2.66 -1.36 8.68
CA TYR A 63 1.27 -1.43 8.25
C TYR A 63 1.14 -1.19 6.76
N TRP A 64 0.10 -1.78 6.17
CA TRP A 64 -0.27 -1.61 4.77
C TRP A 64 -1.68 -1.06 4.68
N ILE A 65 -1.85 0.02 3.95
CA ILE A 65 -3.16 0.53 3.55
C ILE A 65 -3.26 0.30 2.05
N CYS A 66 -4.04 -0.68 1.64
CA CYS A 66 -4.13 -1.14 0.26
C CYS A 66 -5.52 -0.88 -0.34
N ALA A 67 -5.62 -1.05 -1.65
CA ALA A 67 -6.87 -0.84 -2.38
C ALA A 67 -7.51 0.50 -2.04
N ALA A 68 -6.69 1.56 -2.00
CA ALA A 68 -7.10 2.93 -1.70
C ALA A 68 -7.86 3.08 -0.36
N GLY A 69 -7.47 2.27 0.64
CA GLY A 69 -8.06 2.32 1.98
C GLY A 69 -9.10 1.26 2.26
N ALA A 70 -9.45 0.45 1.27
CA ALA A 70 -10.44 -0.62 1.46
C ALA A 70 -9.91 -1.78 2.30
N GLN A 71 -8.60 -1.89 2.45
CA GLN A 71 -7.98 -2.92 3.27
C GLN A 71 -6.78 -2.38 4.02
N VAL A 72 -6.72 -2.66 5.31
CA VAL A 72 -5.58 -2.32 6.17
C VAL A 72 -5.06 -3.59 6.79
N GLU A 73 -3.75 -3.82 6.69
CA GLU A 73 -3.09 -5.00 7.24
C GLU A 73 -1.93 -4.59 8.12
N ASP A 74 -1.59 -5.44 9.09
CA ASP A 74 -0.35 -5.27 9.87
C ASP A 74 0.84 -5.91 9.14
N ALA A 75 2.01 -5.87 9.75
CA ALA A 75 3.25 -6.41 9.17
C ALA A 75 3.17 -7.92 8.88
N ALA A 76 2.36 -8.65 9.64
CA ALA A 76 2.20 -10.09 9.49
C ALA A 76 1.15 -10.45 8.41
N GLY A 77 0.47 -9.46 7.84
CA GLY A 77 -0.58 -9.68 6.86
C GLY A 77 -1.96 -9.90 7.46
N THR A 78 -2.11 -9.69 8.76
CA THR A 78 -3.42 -9.78 9.43
C THR A 78 -4.26 -8.57 9.07
N ALA A 79 -5.46 -8.80 8.56
CA ALA A 79 -6.37 -7.73 8.21
C ALA A 79 -6.91 -7.05 9.48
N LEU A 80 -6.67 -5.73 9.59
CA LEU A 80 -7.18 -4.91 10.68
C LEU A 80 -8.49 -4.23 10.30
N TYR A 81 -8.69 -4.01 9.02
CA TYR A 81 -9.89 -3.39 8.47
C TYR A 81 -10.08 -3.88 7.04
N THR A 82 -11.32 -4.21 6.68
CA THR A 82 -11.69 -4.54 5.30
C THR A 82 -13.03 -3.93 4.98
N SER A 83 -13.17 -3.46 3.73
CA SER A 83 -14.44 -2.99 3.19
C SER A 83 -14.62 -3.63 1.83
N HIS A 84 -15.71 -4.37 1.66
CA HIS A 84 -16.01 -5.06 0.42
C HIS A 84 -17.35 -4.62 -0.13
N MET A 85 -17.46 -4.62 -1.45
CA MET A 85 -18.75 -4.50 -2.10
C MET A 85 -19.54 -5.77 -1.86
N THR A 86 -20.86 -5.64 -1.63
CA THR A 86 -21.75 -6.79 -1.63
C THR A 86 -21.95 -7.28 -3.05
N ALA A 87 -22.44 -8.52 -3.21
CA ALA A 87 -22.77 -9.05 -4.52
C ALA A 87 -23.83 -8.18 -5.22
N GLU A 88 -24.82 -7.68 -4.49
CA GLU A 88 -25.83 -6.78 -5.02
C GLU A 88 -25.24 -5.48 -5.55
N GLU A 89 -24.32 -4.89 -4.81
CA GLU A 89 -23.63 -3.67 -5.23
C GLU A 89 -22.80 -3.90 -6.49
N MET A 90 -22.12 -5.05 -6.57
CA MET A 90 -21.33 -5.42 -7.76
C MET A 90 -22.22 -5.60 -8.98
N TYR A 91 -23.35 -6.29 -8.84
CA TYR A 91 -24.29 -6.47 -9.95
C TYR A 91 -24.87 -5.13 -10.40
N ALA A 92 -25.21 -4.26 -9.49
CA ALA A 92 -25.73 -2.93 -9.82
C ALA A 92 -24.68 -2.12 -10.58
N LEU A 93 -23.42 -2.20 -10.18
CA LEU A 93 -22.33 -1.49 -10.86
C LEU A 93 -22.08 -2.04 -12.25
N VAL A 94 -22.09 -3.36 -12.42
CA VAL A 94 -21.92 -3.99 -13.74
C VAL A 94 -23.06 -3.60 -14.68
N ASP A 95 -24.30 -3.67 -14.21
CA ASP A 95 -25.47 -3.27 -14.98
C ASP A 95 -25.37 -1.80 -15.42
N PHE A 96 -24.95 -0.92 -14.51
CA PHE A 96 -24.74 0.48 -14.82
C PHE A 96 -23.70 0.67 -15.91
N CYS A 97 -22.58 -0.05 -15.82
CA CYS A 97 -21.50 0.05 -16.81
C CYS A 97 -21.92 -0.46 -18.18
N GLU A 98 -22.74 -1.53 -18.24
CA GLU A 98 -23.24 -2.07 -19.50
C GLU A 98 -24.13 -1.07 -20.25
N ASP A 99 -24.87 -0.24 -19.53
CA ASP A 99 -25.73 0.79 -20.13
C ASP A 99 -24.96 1.89 -20.84
N TYR A 100 -23.63 1.97 -20.63
CA TYR A 100 -22.79 3.04 -21.15
C TYR A 100 -21.73 2.58 -22.15
N GLU A 101 -21.85 1.41 -22.68
CA GLU A 101 -20.95 0.89 -23.72
C GLU A 101 -21.21 1.52 -25.08
#